data_b064464acb03f618fea6d565ada23843
#
_entry.id   b064464acb03f618fea6d565ada23843
#
_cell.length_a   1.000
_cell.length_b   1.000
_cell.length_c   1.000
_cell.angle_alpha   90.00
_cell.angle_beta   90.00
_cell.angle_gamma   90.00
#
_symmetry.space_group_name_H-M   'P 1'
#
loop_
_entity.id
_entity.type
_entity.pdbx_description
1 polymer ?
#
loop_
_entity_poly.entity_id
_entity_poly.type
_entity_poly.pdbx_seq_one_letter_code
_entity_poly.pdbx_strand_id
1 'polypeptide(L)'
;MYAITSLLNPGNAKRINRIVKSLETQFALDDVQDTPDPHLTYLLTGTRRLSDLKAMLREVATTTPPFSAYTTGLGVFPGDNPVIYIPVLRSNDLNLLHQRVLDVTAPLCRVTSYYSPDRWLPHLSLALHDTTPDLLGPVLGYLNKETYNLRLNVNNLAILRKKGDQFVREEVFELTGKP
;
A
#
# COMPACT_ATOMS: atom_id res chain seq x y z
N MET A 1 -10.33 -11.15 5.40
CA MET A 1 -9.42 -10.63 4.36
C MET A 1 -8.21 -10.01 5.04
N TYR A 2 -7.04 -10.13 4.45
CA TYR A 2 -5.78 -9.58 4.92
C TYR A 2 -5.09 -8.81 3.79
N ALA A 3 -4.41 -7.71 4.13
CA ALA A 3 -3.46 -7.03 3.26
C ALA A 3 -2.04 -7.28 3.77
N ILE A 4 -1.14 -7.71 2.89
CA ILE A 4 0.30 -7.79 3.16
C ILE A 4 0.92 -6.54 2.60
N THR A 5 1.56 -5.75 3.46
CA THR A 5 1.94 -4.37 3.17
C THR A 5 3.31 -4.02 3.74
N SER A 6 3.84 -2.87 3.36
CA SER A 6 4.81 -2.12 4.17
C SER A 6 4.17 -0.82 4.64
N LEU A 7 4.21 -0.56 5.94
CA LEU A 7 3.76 0.70 6.52
C LEU A 7 4.79 1.79 6.25
N LEU A 8 4.33 3.00 5.99
CA LEU A 8 5.22 4.13 5.80
C LEU A 8 5.87 4.56 7.13
N ASN A 9 7.09 5.07 7.03
CA ASN A 9 7.73 5.70 8.19
C ASN A 9 6.91 6.93 8.67
N PRO A 10 7.05 7.36 9.95
CA PRO A 10 6.22 8.42 10.53
C PRO A 10 6.21 9.73 9.74
N GLY A 11 7.34 10.11 9.13
CA GLY A 11 7.45 11.34 8.34
C GLY A 11 6.61 11.29 7.06
N ASN A 12 6.72 10.22 6.30
CA ASN A 12 5.93 9.99 5.09
C ASN A 12 4.45 9.75 5.42
N ALA A 13 4.15 8.97 6.46
CA ALA A 13 2.78 8.76 6.92
C ALA A 13 2.09 10.09 7.28
N LYS A 14 2.76 10.96 8.03
CA LYS A 14 2.24 12.30 8.36
C LYS A 14 1.97 13.15 7.12
N ARG A 15 2.84 13.05 6.08
CA ARG A 15 2.64 13.78 4.83
C ARG A 15 1.42 13.27 4.07
N ILE A 16 1.29 11.95 3.91
CA ILE A 16 0.12 11.33 3.23
C ILE A 16 -1.16 11.65 3.99
N ASN A 17 -1.19 11.49 5.31
CA ASN A 17 -2.37 11.78 6.12
C ASN A 17 -2.80 13.25 6.04
N ARG A 18 -1.85 14.21 5.88
CA ARG A 18 -2.18 15.61 5.65
C ARG A 18 -2.90 15.80 4.30
N ILE A 19 -2.41 15.15 3.24
CA ILE A 19 -3.05 15.20 1.92
C ILE A 19 -4.46 14.61 2.00
N VAL A 20 -4.60 13.42 2.56
CA VAL A 20 -5.89 12.75 2.74
C VAL A 20 -6.87 13.63 3.55
N LYS A 21 -6.41 14.21 4.66
CA LYS A 21 -7.23 15.12 5.47
C LYS A 21 -7.63 16.40 4.70
N SER A 22 -6.78 16.89 3.81
CA SER A 22 -7.15 18.01 2.95
C SER A 22 -8.21 17.64 1.91
N LEU A 23 -8.16 16.41 1.37
CA LEU A 23 -9.19 15.90 0.46
C LEU A 23 -10.54 15.72 1.15
N GLU A 24 -10.56 15.19 2.36
CA GLU A 24 -11.77 15.14 3.20
C GLU A 24 -12.35 16.54 3.40
N THR A 25 -11.52 17.52 3.80
CA THR A 25 -11.96 18.87 4.10
C THR A 25 -12.50 19.61 2.88
N GLN A 26 -11.88 19.41 1.70
CA GLN A 26 -12.22 20.16 0.47
C GLN A 26 -13.27 19.47 -0.39
N PHE A 27 -13.35 18.14 -0.35
CA PHE A 27 -14.16 17.34 -1.29
C PHE A 27 -15.01 16.28 -0.59
N ALA A 28 -14.97 16.18 0.75
CA ALA A 28 -15.63 15.14 1.54
C ALA A 28 -15.21 13.71 1.15
N LEU A 29 -13.93 13.51 0.75
CA LEU A 29 -13.37 12.21 0.41
C LEU A 29 -12.65 11.65 1.65
N ASP A 30 -13.21 10.62 2.28
CA ASP A 30 -12.70 10.04 3.53
C ASP A 30 -12.59 8.51 3.56
N ASP A 31 -13.13 7.80 2.57
CA ASP A 31 -13.08 6.32 2.49
C ASP A 31 -11.66 5.74 2.62
N VAL A 32 -10.62 6.45 2.15
CA VAL A 32 -9.23 6.00 2.31
C VAL A 32 -8.80 5.91 3.78
N GLN A 33 -9.47 6.63 4.69
CA GLN A 33 -9.19 6.65 6.13
C GLN A 33 -9.71 5.39 6.84
N ASP A 34 -10.50 4.54 6.18
CA ASP A 34 -10.82 3.19 6.66
C ASP A 34 -9.57 2.33 6.88
N THR A 35 -8.45 2.74 6.28
CA THR A 35 -7.14 2.22 6.62
C THR A 35 -6.25 3.37 7.09
N PRO A 36 -6.23 3.68 8.40
CA PRO A 36 -5.59 4.88 8.95
C PRO A 36 -4.06 4.88 8.81
N ASP A 37 -3.45 3.73 8.52
CA ASP A 37 -2.01 3.60 8.31
C ASP A 37 -1.67 3.67 6.82
N PRO A 38 -1.07 4.76 6.31
CA PRO A 38 -0.59 4.80 4.94
C PRO A 38 0.43 3.70 4.68
N HIS A 39 0.21 2.94 3.62
CA HIS A 39 0.97 1.73 3.34
C HIS A 39 1.09 1.45 1.85
N LEU A 40 2.06 0.59 1.52
CA LEU A 40 2.26 0.00 0.21
C LEU A 40 1.78 -1.44 0.24
N THR A 41 0.82 -1.82 -0.62
CA THR A 41 0.27 -3.18 -0.66
C THR A 41 1.03 -4.07 -1.63
N TYR A 42 1.45 -5.24 -1.14
CA TYR A 42 2.01 -6.33 -1.96
C TYR A 42 0.95 -7.33 -2.39
N LEU A 43 -0.01 -7.65 -1.52
CA LEU A 43 -1.02 -8.67 -1.76
C LEU A 43 -2.27 -8.43 -0.89
N LEU A 44 -3.46 -8.55 -1.50
CA LEU A 44 -4.71 -8.73 -0.78
C LEU A 44 -5.13 -10.20 -0.88
N THR A 45 -5.44 -10.83 0.25
CA THR A 45 -5.74 -12.26 0.28
C THR A 45 -6.63 -12.68 1.45
N GLY A 46 -7.11 -13.92 1.39
CA GLY A 46 -7.78 -14.60 2.50
C GLY A 46 -7.04 -15.89 2.83
N THR A 47 -6.87 -16.18 4.09
CA THR A 47 -6.33 -17.46 4.56
C THR A 47 -7.02 -17.89 5.87
N ARG A 48 -7.12 -19.21 6.10
CA ARG A 48 -7.48 -19.80 7.40
C ARG A 48 -6.26 -20.16 8.24
N ARG A 49 -5.06 -20.02 7.68
CA ARG A 49 -3.76 -20.40 8.26
C ARG A 49 -2.95 -19.16 8.62
N LEU A 50 -3.52 -18.26 9.42
CA LEU A 50 -2.90 -16.99 9.77
C LEU A 50 -1.57 -17.14 10.51
N SER A 51 -1.45 -18.15 11.38
CA SER A 51 -0.19 -18.46 12.10
C SER A 51 0.95 -18.80 11.15
N ASP A 52 0.67 -19.60 10.13
CA ASP A 52 1.66 -20.00 9.13
C ASP A 52 2.06 -18.81 8.26
N LEU A 53 1.06 -18.00 7.84
CA LEU A 53 1.31 -16.75 7.13
C LEU A 53 2.24 -15.81 7.92
N LYS A 54 1.98 -15.64 9.22
CA LYS A 54 2.82 -14.83 10.11
C LYS A 54 4.26 -15.39 10.20
N ALA A 55 4.41 -16.69 10.35
CA ALA A 55 5.73 -17.33 10.41
C ALA A 55 6.53 -17.13 9.11
N MET A 56 5.91 -17.35 7.96
CA MET A 56 6.55 -17.18 6.65
C MET A 56 6.93 -15.73 6.37
N LEU A 57 6.07 -14.77 6.67
CA LEU A 57 6.39 -13.35 6.48
C LEU A 57 7.48 -12.87 7.43
N ARG A 58 7.56 -13.41 8.65
CA ARG A 58 8.67 -13.13 9.58
C ARG A 58 10.00 -13.63 9.00
N GLU A 59 10.04 -14.80 8.39
CA GLU A 59 11.24 -15.31 7.72
C GLU A 59 11.65 -14.41 6.56
N VAL A 60 10.72 -13.99 5.72
CA VAL A 60 11.02 -13.01 4.65
C VAL A 60 11.59 -11.73 5.23
N ALA A 61 11.01 -11.21 6.31
CA ALA A 61 11.45 -9.96 6.93
C ALA A 61 12.87 -10.07 7.52
N THR A 62 13.17 -11.15 8.23
CA THR A 62 14.49 -11.35 8.85
C THR A 62 15.62 -11.55 7.84
N THR A 63 15.30 -11.95 6.62
CA THR A 63 16.28 -12.22 5.54
C THR A 63 16.26 -11.17 4.43
N THR A 64 15.48 -10.09 4.58
CA THR A 64 15.42 -8.98 3.63
C THR A 64 16.05 -7.75 4.28
N PRO A 65 17.10 -7.12 3.68
CA PRO A 65 17.60 -5.85 4.16
C PRO A 65 16.60 -4.71 3.91
N PRO A 66 16.55 -3.67 4.78
CA PRO A 66 15.80 -2.46 4.49
C PRO A 66 16.36 -1.77 3.23
N PHE A 67 15.49 -1.13 2.45
CA PHE A 67 15.88 -0.43 1.24
C PHE A 67 15.05 0.85 1.01
N SER A 68 15.46 1.67 0.05
CA SER A 68 14.71 2.86 -0.36
C SER A 68 13.88 2.57 -1.62
N ALA A 69 12.64 3.02 -1.61
CA ALA A 69 11.79 3.11 -2.79
C ALA A 69 11.43 4.58 -3.05
N TYR A 70 10.99 4.90 -4.25
CA TYR A 70 10.70 6.28 -4.65
C TYR A 70 9.31 6.34 -5.29
N THR A 71 8.62 7.46 -5.06
CA THR A 71 7.35 7.74 -5.71
C THR A 71 7.52 8.79 -6.79
N THR A 72 6.55 8.89 -7.69
CA THR A 72 6.49 9.93 -8.72
C THR A 72 5.07 10.23 -9.13
N GLY A 73 4.76 11.52 -9.28
CA GLY A 73 3.49 11.98 -9.86
C GLY A 73 2.22 11.47 -9.18
N LEU A 74 1.14 11.49 -9.94
CA LEU A 74 -0.19 10.99 -9.58
C LEU A 74 -0.65 9.99 -10.63
N GLY A 75 -1.44 9.01 -10.20
CA GLY A 75 -2.11 8.06 -11.07
C GLY A 75 -3.59 7.96 -10.75
N VAL A 76 -4.35 7.43 -11.69
CA VAL A 76 -5.79 7.18 -11.54
C VAL A 76 -6.11 5.77 -12.04
N PHE A 77 -6.79 4.97 -11.21
CA PHE A 77 -7.52 3.81 -11.71
C PHE A 77 -8.92 4.28 -12.11
N PRO A 78 -9.28 4.24 -13.40
CA PRO A 78 -10.57 4.74 -13.88
C PRO A 78 -11.71 3.80 -13.49
N GLY A 79 -12.93 4.30 -13.49
CA GLY A 79 -14.15 3.56 -13.20
C GLY A 79 -15.24 4.50 -12.68
N ASP A 80 -16.36 3.93 -12.23
CA ASP A 80 -17.47 4.70 -11.65
C ASP A 80 -17.04 5.38 -10.33
N ASN A 81 -16.13 4.74 -9.60
CA ASN A 81 -15.48 5.28 -8.41
C ASN A 81 -13.95 5.30 -8.63
N PRO A 82 -13.41 6.34 -9.32
CA PRO A 82 -11.99 6.42 -9.62
C PRO A 82 -11.14 6.42 -8.35
N VAL A 83 -10.02 5.71 -8.38
CA VAL A 83 -9.04 5.71 -7.30
C VAL A 83 -7.89 6.62 -7.67
N ILE A 84 -7.58 7.61 -6.83
CA ILE A 84 -6.44 8.51 -7.00
C ILE A 84 -5.31 8.03 -6.11
N TYR A 85 -4.11 7.90 -6.67
CA TYR A 85 -2.97 7.33 -5.97
C TYR A 85 -1.64 7.98 -6.37
N ILE A 86 -0.62 7.77 -5.54
CA ILE A 86 0.77 8.09 -5.85
C ILE A 86 1.46 6.79 -6.27
N PRO A 87 1.96 6.65 -7.51
CA PRO A 87 2.67 5.46 -7.94
C PRO A 87 4.06 5.37 -7.28
N VAL A 88 4.45 4.16 -6.93
CA VAL A 88 5.80 3.85 -6.43
C VAL A 88 6.61 3.26 -7.58
N LEU A 89 7.81 3.79 -7.81
CA LEU A 89 8.70 3.28 -8.86
C LEU A 89 9.17 1.88 -8.50
N ARG A 90 9.06 0.97 -9.44
CA ARG A 90 9.51 -0.41 -9.28
C ARG A 90 11.04 -0.46 -9.37
N SER A 91 11.69 -0.72 -8.24
CA SER A 91 13.13 -1.04 -8.18
C SER A 91 13.33 -2.56 -8.13
N ASN A 92 14.57 -3.01 -8.33
CA ASN A 92 14.90 -4.42 -8.20
C ASN A 92 14.60 -4.95 -6.79
N ASP A 93 14.95 -4.17 -5.74
CA ASP A 93 14.70 -4.58 -4.34
C ASP A 93 13.19 -4.69 -4.05
N LEU A 94 12.40 -3.74 -4.57
CA LEU A 94 10.95 -3.75 -4.39
C LEU A 94 10.31 -4.94 -5.13
N ASN A 95 10.75 -5.22 -6.36
CA ASN A 95 10.30 -6.39 -7.12
C ASN A 95 10.70 -7.70 -6.43
N LEU A 96 11.92 -7.78 -5.91
CA LEU A 96 12.41 -8.97 -5.20
C LEU A 96 11.58 -9.21 -3.93
N LEU A 97 11.33 -8.18 -3.12
CA LEU A 97 10.49 -8.33 -1.92
C LEU A 97 9.07 -8.76 -2.30
N HIS A 98 8.47 -8.16 -3.33
CA HIS A 98 7.15 -8.55 -3.82
C HIS A 98 7.13 -10.03 -4.24
N GLN A 99 8.12 -10.48 -5.04
CA GLN A 99 8.20 -11.87 -5.47
C GLN A 99 8.33 -12.81 -4.27
N ARG A 100 9.21 -12.50 -3.30
CA ARG A 100 9.36 -13.30 -2.07
C ARG A 100 8.07 -13.42 -1.28
N VAL A 101 7.31 -12.31 -1.15
CA VAL A 101 6.00 -12.33 -0.50
C VAL A 101 5.05 -13.27 -1.25
N LEU A 102 5.01 -13.21 -2.59
CA LEU A 102 4.15 -14.10 -3.39
C LEU A 102 4.57 -15.56 -3.22
N ASP A 103 5.85 -15.88 -3.31
CA ASP A 103 6.37 -17.26 -3.24
C ASP A 103 6.02 -17.93 -1.91
N VAL A 104 6.20 -17.23 -0.78
CA VAL A 104 5.89 -17.80 0.54
C VAL A 104 4.39 -17.85 0.82
N THR A 105 3.59 -16.99 0.19
CA THR A 105 2.15 -16.97 0.43
C THR A 105 1.36 -17.88 -0.52
N ALA A 106 1.91 -18.25 -1.67
CA ALA A 106 1.25 -19.10 -2.67
C ALA A 106 0.66 -20.41 -2.12
N PRO A 107 1.31 -21.13 -1.17
CA PRO A 107 0.75 -22.36 -0.59
C PRO A 107 -0.43 -22.11 0.38
N LEU A 108 -0.61 -20.87 0.83
CA LEU A 108 -1.58 -20.50 1.86
C LEU A 108 -2.73 -19.67 1.31
N CYS A 109 -2.52 -18.98 0.20
CA CYS A 109 -3.34 -17.89 -0.25
C CYS A 109 -3.60 -17.98 -1.76
N ARG A 110 -4.80 -17.61 -2.18
CA ARG A 110 -5.08 -17.40 -3.61
C ARG A 110 -4.62 -16.00 -4.00
N VAL A 111 -3.68 -15.92 -4.93
CA VAL A 111 -3.22 -14.64 -5.50
C VAL A 111 -4.13 -14.26 -6.67
N THR A 112 -4.66 -13.04 -6.68
CA THR A 112 -5.39 -12.50 -7.81
C THR A 112 -4.43 -11.96 -8.86
N SER A 113 -4.86 -11.91 -10.13
CA SER A 113 -4.01 -11.46 -11.25
C SER A 113 -3.48 -10.03 -11.11
N TYR A 114 -4.13 -9.18 -10.31
CA TYR A 114 -3.65 -7.81 -10.03
C TYR A 114 -2.31 -7.77 -9.31
N TYR A 115 -2.00 -8.82 -8.55
CA TYR A 115 -0.78 -8.92 -7.76
C TYR A 115 0.27 -9.83 -8.41
N SER A 116 0.03 -10.30 -9.65
CA SER A 116 1.09 -11.03 -10.38
C SER A 116 2.26 -10.08 -10.70
N PRO A 117 3.52 -10.58 -10.75
CA PRO A 117 4.71 -9.74 -10.90
C PRO A 117 4.70 -8.82 -12.12
N ASP A 118 4.06 -9.23 -13.20
CA ASP A 118 3.93 -8.51 -14.47
C ASP A 118 2.84 -7.43 -14.43
N ARG A 119 1.86 -7.53 -13.51
CA ARG A 119 0.70 -6.63 -13.42
C ARG A 119 0.69 -5.75 -12.19
N TRP A 120 1.46 -6.11 -11.16
CA TRP A 120 1.48 -5.37 -9.93
C TRP A 120 1.96 -3.93 -10.13
N LEU A 121 1.12 -2.98 -9.78
CA LEU A 121 1.42 -1.56 -9.74
C LEU A 121 1.46 -1.11 -8.28
N PRO A 122 2.66 -0.97 -7.68
CA PRO A 122 2.79 -0.48 -6.32
C PRO A 122 2.36 0.99 -6.22
N HIS A 123 1.54 1.31 -5.22
CA HIS A 123 0.98 2.66 -5.08
C HIS A 123 0.57 2.97 -3.63
N LEU A 124 0.41 4.26 -3.34
CA LEU A 124 -0.15 4.79 -2.10
C LEU A 124 -1.48 5.46 -2.45
N SER A 125 -2.60 4.96 -1.94
CA SER A 125 -3.92 5.52 -2.21
C SER A 125 -4.11 6.86 -1.51
N LEU A 126 -4.71 7.83 -2.19
CA LEU A 126 -5.09 9.14 -1.67
C LEU A 126 -6.61 9.31 -1.58
N ALA A 127 -7.37 8.73 -2.50
CA ALA A 127 -8.82 8.65 -2.50
C ALA A 127 -9.26 7.30 -3.05
N LEU A 128 -10.26 6.70 -2.42
CA LEU A 128 -10.83 5.39 -2.76
C LEU A 128 -12.34 5.56 -2.91
N HIS A 129 -13.02 4.69 -3.50
CA HIS A 129 -14.47 4.40 -3.61
C HIS A 129 -15.49 5.55 -3.53
N ASP A 130 -15.17 6.65 -2.86
CA ASP A 130 -15.99 7.87 -2.68
C ASP A 130 -15.73 8.95 -3.74
N THR A 131 -14.70 8.80 -4.56
CA THR A 131 -14.44 9.67 -5.71
C THR A 131 -15.43 9.36 -6.83
N THR A 132 -16.02 10.40 -7.42
CA THR A 132 -16.87 10.28 -8.61
C THR A 132 -16.16 10.82 -9.85
N PRO A 133 -16.60 10.45 -11.08
CA PRO A 133 -16.04 11.02 -12.30
C PRO A 133 -16.08 12.55 -12.35
N ASP A 134 -17.13 13.17 -11.82
CA ASP A 134 -17.28 14.63 -11.78
C ASP A 134 -16.30 15.31 -10.83
N LEU A 135 -15.93 14.63 -9.74
CA LEU A 135 -14.94 15.13 -8.77
C LEU A 135 -13.50 14.94 -9.24
N LEU A 136 -13.25 14.04 -10.20
CA LEU A 136 -11.89 13.68 -10.61
C LEU A 136 -11.08 14.89 -11.07
N GLY A 137 -11.65 15.72 -11.96
CA GLY A 137 -10.98 16.92 -12.46
C GLY A 137 -10.64 17.94 -11.37
N PRO A 138 -11.62 18.37 -10.55
CA PRO A 138 -11.39 19.26 -9.40
C PRO A 138 -10.34 18.72 -8.41
N VAL A 139 -10.39 17.43 -8.05
CA VAL A 139 -9.45 16.82 -7.11
C VAL A 139 -8.04 16.76 -7.68
N LEU A 140 -7.87 16.34 -8.93
CA LEU A 140 -6.56 16.34 -9.60
C LEU A 140 -6.00 17.77 -9.74
N GLY A 141 -6.82 18.75 -10.07
CA GLY A 141 -6.44 20.17 -10.11
C GLY A 141 -5.97 20.69 -8.75
N TYR A 142 -6.61 20.26 -7.68
CA TYR A 142 -6.20 20.58 -6.30
C TYR A 142 -4.84 19.92 -5.96
N LEU A 143 -4.70 18.62 -6.21
CA LEU A 143 -3.49 17.85 -5.93
C LEU A 143 -2.30 18.29 -6.79
N ASN A 144 -2.52 18.79 -8.00
CA ASN A 144 -1.43 19.22 -8.91
C ASN A 144 -0.62 20.43 -8.40
N LYS A 145 -1.01 21.01 -7.27
CA LYS A 145 -0.25 22.10 -6.61
C LYS A 145 0.96 21.62 -5.83
N GLU A 146 1.12 20.33 -5.64
CA GLU A 146 2.21 19.71 -4.89
C GLU A 146 3.04 18.75 -5.74
N THR A 147 4.21 18.35 -5.24
CA THR A 147 5.04 17.31 -5.82
C THR A 147 4.94 16.03 -5.00
N TYR A 148 5.00 14.89 -5.69
CA TYR A 148 4.83 13.56 -5.07
C TYR A 148 6.09 12.70 -5.19
N ASN A 149 7.26 13.33 -5.34
CA ASN A 149 8.56 12.66 -5.38
C ASN A 149 9.04 12.42 -3.95
N LEU A 150 8.62 11.30 -3.36
CA LEU A 150 9.00 10.91 -2.00
C LEU A 150 10.07 9.84 -2.04
N ARG A 151 10.98 9.90 -1.07
CA ARG A 151 11.81 8.75 -0.70
C ARG A 151 11.12 7.99 0.41
N LEU A 152 10.74 6.76 0.13
CA LEU A 152 10.16 5.84 1.09
C LEU A 152 11.28 4.98 1.68
N ASN A 153 11.25 4.75 2.98
CA ASN A 153 12.09 3.74 3.62
C ASN A 153 11.25 2.49 3.84
N VAL A 154 11.52 1.44 3.06
CA VAL A 154 10.88 0.13 3.18
C VAL A 154 11.71 -0.67 4.20
N ASN A 155 11.24 -0.69 5.44
CA ASN A 155 11.92 -1.32 6.56
C ASN A 155 11.04 -2.31 7.33
N ASN A 156 9.86 -2.60 6.84
CA ASN A 156 8.93 -3.54 7.48
C ASN A 156 8.05 -4.27 6.47
N LEU A 157 7.56 -5.43 6.87
CA LEU A 157 6.35 -6.05 6.35
C LEU A 157 5.26 -5.99 7.43
N ALA A 158 4.02 -5.79 7.04
CA ALA A 158 2.89 -5.77 7.95
C ALA A 158 1.73 -6.60 7.40
N ILE A 159 0.97 -7.18 8.30
CA ILE A 159 -0.34 -7.76 8.01
C ILE A 159 -1.38 -6.78 8.54
N LEU A 160 -2.26 -6.30 7.66
CA LEU A 160 -3.47 -5.60 8.03
C LEU A 160 -4.64 -6.57 7.89
N ARG A 161 -5.54 -6.59 8.86
CA ARG A 161 -6.73 -7.44 8.87
C ARG A 161 -7.99 -6.61 8.71
N LYS A 162 -8.86 -7.00 7.78
CA LYS A 162 -10.17 -6.37 7.62
C LYS A 162 -11.08 -6.72 8.80
N LYS A 163 -11.60 -5.70 9.50
CA LYS A 163 -12.62 -5.78 10.55
C LYS A 163 -13.74 -4.80 10.22
N GLY A 164 -14.92 -5.32 9.84
CA GLY A 164 -15.96 -4.49 9.23
C GLY A 164 -15.43 -3.89 7.93
N ASP A 165 -15.50 -2.59 7.77
CA ASP A 165 -14.96 -1.87 6.61
C ASP A 165 -13.52 -1.39 6.79
N GLN A 166 -12.99 -1.43 8.02
CA GLN A 166 -11.65 -0.97 8.34
C GLN A 166 -10.58 -2.06 8.23
N PHE A 167 -9.36 -1.64 7.83
CA PHE A 167 -8.15 -2.45 7.96
C PHE A 167 -7.36 -2.02 9.20
N VAL A 168 -7.13 -2.95 10.11
CA VAL A 168 -6.39 -2.72 11.36
C VAL A 168 -5.10 -3.54 11.36
N ARG A 169 -4.06 -3.04 12.04
CA ARG A 169 -2.79 -3.76 12.19
C ARG A 169 -3.02 -5.08 12.92
N GLU A 170 -2.62 -6.17 12.29
CA GLU A 170 -2.58 -7.49 12.90
C GLU A 170 -1.18 -7.80 13.44
N GLU A 171 -0.13 -7.56 12.64
CA GLU A 171 1.27 -7.72 13.04
C GLU A 171 2.21 -6.93 12.11
N VAL A 172 3.37 -6.53 12.65
CA VAL A 172 4.43 -5.84 11.90
C VAL A 172 5.75 -6.58 12.14
N PHE A 173 6.51 -6.81 11.06
CA PHE A 173 7.81 -7.50 11.04
C PHE A 173 8.85 -6.52 10.51
N GLU A 174 9.85 -6.17 11.31
CA GLU A 174 10.98 -5.34 10.86
C GLU A 174 11.86 -6.10 9.86
N LEU A 175 12.27 -5.43 8.79
CA LEU A 175 13.26 -5.97 7.86
C LEU A 175 14.65 -5.86 8.52
N THR A 176 15.28 -7.01 8.77
CA THR A 176 16.56 -7.07 9.50
C THR A 176 17.64 -7.86 8.76
N GLY A 177 17.39 -8.24 7.51
CA GLY A 177 18.39 -8.90 6.66
C GLY A 177 19.63 -8.02 6.48
N LYS A 178 20.77 -8.67 6.24
CA LYS A 178 22.01 -7.97 5.90
C LYS A 178 22.12 -7.80 4.39
N PRO A 179 22.70 -6.68 3.93
CA PRO A 179 23.00 -6.48 2.51
C PRO A 179 23.88 -7.54 1.91
#